data_0fb2f351b20f66b05e812d5ee648fe7b
#
_entry.id   0fb2f351b20f66b05e812d5ee648fe7b
#
_cell.length_a   1.000
_cell.length_b   1.000
_cell.length_c   1.000
_cell.angle_alpha   90.00
_cell.angle_beta   90.00
_cell.angle_gamma   90.00
#
_symmetry.space_group_name_H-M   'P 1'
#
loop_
_entity.id
_entity.type
_entity.pdbx_description
1 polymer ?
#
loop_
_entity_poly.entity_id
_entity_poly.type
_entity_poly.pdbx_seq_one_letter_code
_entity_poly.pdbx_strand_id
1 'polypeptide(L)'
;GGEEKADTKPHVAETLPPISLQLDKLLGEDIEIVGTVVCGDSYFNENIDSASEEVLSMVKGFEPQLFIAGPAFNAGRYGVAAGTITKVVKDALNIPALTGMYVENPGADMFKKDVYVVETSDSAAGMRKALPKIAKLAVKLANGEEIGTPKDEGYIARGIRVNYFHEDRGSKRAVDMLVKKIKGEPFETEYPMPNFDRVDPSKAVKDLSKCKIALVTSGGIVPKGNPDRIE
;
A
#
# COMPACT_ATOMS: atom_id res chain seq x y z
N GLY A 1 -10.33 -14.87 7.66
CA GLY A 1 -10.11 -16.04 6.88
C GLY A 1 -8.71 -16.54 7.01
N GLY A 2 -8.22 -17.52 6.69
CA GLY A 2 -6.90 -18.06 6.46
C GLY A 2 -6.86 -18.65 5.07
N GLU A 3 -5.80 -19.38 4.73
CA GLU A 3 -5.63 -20.04 3.44
C GLU A 3 -6.82 -20.95 3.07
N GLU A 4 -7.48 -21.54 4.06
CA GLU A 4 -8.69 -22.36 3.89
C GLU A 4 -9.86 -21.65 3.19
N LYS A 5 -9.89 -20.30 3.21
CA LYS A 5 -10.94 -19.48 2.59
C LYS A 5 -10.47 -18.71 1.37
N ALA A 6 -9.24 -18.97 0.91
CA ALA A 6 -8.67 -18.27 -0.22
C ALA A 6 -9.45 -18.51 -1.54
N ASP A 7 -10.16 -19.65 -1.66
CA ASP A 7 -10.95 -20.02 -2.84
C ASP A 7 -12.45 -19.69 -2.70
N THR A 8 -12.83 -18.91 -1.69
CA THR A 8 -14.23 -18.54 -1.47
C THR A 8 -14.74 -17.65 -2.60
N LYS A 9 -15.85 -18.03 -3.22
CA LYS A 9 -16.54 -17.23 -4.24
C LYS A 9 -17.09 -15.93 -3.67
N PRO A 10 -17.25 -14.88 -4.49
CA PRO A 10 -17.87 -13.65 -4.06
C PRO A 10 -19.27 -13.88 -3.48
N HIS A 11 -19.54 -13.28 -2.34
CA HIS A 11 -20.86 -13.28 -1.73
C HIS A 11 -21.05 -12.08 -0.80
N VAL A 12 -22.28 -11.67 -0.64
CA VAL A 12 -22.66 -10.67 0.37
C VAL A 12 -22.64 -11.32 1.75
N ALA A 13 -21.97 -10.69 2.70
CA ALA A 13 -21.99 -11.17 4.08
C ALA A 13 -23.37 -10.97 4.72
N GLU A 14 -23.90 -11.99 5.36
CA GLU A 14 -25.20 -11.92 6.06
C GLU A 14 -25.16 -10.95 7.26
N THR A 15 -23.99 -10.81 7.88
CA THR A 15 -23.72 -9.88 8.97
C THR A 15 -22.39 -9.20 8.75
N LEU A 16 -22.22 -7.99 9.28
CA LEU A 16 -20.94 -7.29 9.17
C LEU A 16 -19.80 -8.11 9.82
N PRO A 17 -18.75 -8.45 9.08
CA PRO A 17 -17.58 -9.09 9.64
C PRO A 17 -16.92 -8.26 10.74
N PRO A 18 -16.16 -8.88 11.66
CA PRO A 18 -15.54 -8.16 12.78
C PRO A 18 -14.72 -6.93 12.38
N ILE A 19 -14.05 -6.98 11.23
CA ILE A 19 -13.28 -5.85 10.71
C ILE A 19 -14.19 -4.71 10.26
N SER A 20 -15.30 -5.03 9.59
CA SER A 20 -16.28 -4.03 9.15
C SER A 20 -16.97 -3.40 10.36
N LEU A 21 -17.32 -4.17 11.40
CA LEU A 21 -17.86 -3.65 12.65
C LEU A 21 -16.89 -2.71 13.39
N GLN A 22 -15.58 -2.98 13.32
CA GLN A 22 -14.59 -2.09 13.92
C GLN A 22 -14.43 -0.81 13.10
N LEU A 23 -14.46 -0.92 11.79
CA LEU A 23 -14.37 0.23 10.90
C LEU A 23 -15.61 1.13 11.02
N ASP A 24 -16.79 0.54 11.06
CA ASP A 24 -18.06 1.23 11.24
C ASP A 24 -18.06 2.15 12.46
N LYS A 25 -17.59 1.65 13.60
CA LYS A 25 -17.41 2.44 14.83
C LYS A 25 -16.42 3.61 14.71
N LEU A 26 -15.50 3.55 13.76
CA LEU A 26 -14.49 4.58 13.54
C LEU A 26 -14.91 5.63 12.50
N LEU A 27 -15.90 5.30 11.66
CA LEU A 27 -16.43 6.20 10.64
C LEU A 27 -17.31 7.32 11.21
N GLY A 28 -17.83 7.14 12.43
CA GLY A 28 -18.70 8.12 13.10
C GLY A 28 -20.18 7.89 12.81
N GLU A 29 -21.03 8.81 13.30
CA GLU A 29 -22.49 8.65 13.25
C GLU A 29 -23.09 9.00 11.88
N ASP A 30 -22.37 9.76 11.07
CA ASP A 30 -22.85 10.26 9.76
C ASP A 30 -22.56 9.29 8.60
N ILE A 31 -21.78 8.22 8.84
CA ILE A 31 -21.35 7.26 7.83
C ILE A 31 -21.59 5.85 8.35
N GLU A 32 -22.32 5.05 7.59
CA GLU A 32 -22.61 3.65 7.93
C GLU A 32 -22.07 2.68 6.86
N ILE A 33 -21.74 1.49 7.25
CA ILE A 33 -21.40 0.40 6.33
C ILE A 33 -22.68 -0.28 5.88
N VAL A 34 -23.17 0.05 4.70
CA VAL A 34 -24.41 -0.48 4.11
C VAL A 34 -24.31 -1.94 3.67
N GLY A 35 -23.09 -2.47 3.51
CA GLY A 35 -22.88 -3.87 3.16
C GLY A 35 -21.41 -4.24 3.06
N THR A 36 -21.15 -5.54 3.09
CA THR A 36 -19.82 -6.11 2.92
C THR A 36 -19.87 -7.28 1.95
N VAL A 37 -19.00 -7.26 0.95
CA VAL A 37 -18.78 -8.37 0.03
C VAL A 37 -17.50 -9.10 0.45
N VAL A 38 -17.57 -10.41 0.52
CA VAL A 38 -16.44 -11.30 0.85
C VAL A 38 -16.08 -12.11 -0.38
N CYS A 39 -14.79 -12.16 -0.68
CA CYS A 39 -14.23 -12.98 -1.75
C CYS A 39 -12.86 -13.50 -1.31
N GLY A 40 -12.52 -14.72 -1.68
CA GLY A 40 -11.19 -15.28 -1.48
C GLY A 40 -10.18 -14.70 -2.48
N ASP A 41 -8.98 -14.43 -2.02
CA ASP A 41 -7.94 -13.81 -2.83
C ASP A 41 -7.39 -14.74 -3.94
N SER A 42 -7.34 -16.06 -3.72
CA SER A 42 -6.99 -17.03 -4.77
C SER A 42 -8.08 -17.06 -5.84
N TYR A 43 -9.36 -17.24 -5.43
CA TYR A 43 -10.46 -17.22 -6.39
C TYR A 43 -10.49 -15.94 -7.22
N PHE A 44 -10.31 -14.79 -6.57
CA PHE A 44 -10.32 -13.50 -7.25
C PHE A 44 -9.20 -13.39 -8.29
N ASN A 45 -7.96 -13.75 -7.91
CA ASN A 45 -6.82 -13.62 -8.83
C ASN A 45 -6.83 -14.65 -9.97
N GLU A 46 -7.40 -15.82 -9.76
CA GLU A 46 -7.58 -16.82 -10.81
C GLU A 46 -8.71 -16.49 -11.79
N ASN A 47 -9.66 -15.64 -11.36
CA ASN A 47 -10.86 -15.30 -12.11
C ASN A 47 -11.07 -13.77 -12.18
N ILE A 48 -10.01 -12.98 -12.37
CA ILE A 48 -10.01 -11.50 -12.18
C ILE A 48 -11.20 -10.82 -12.85
N ASP A 49 -11.48 -11.11 -14.11
CA ASP A 49 -12.53 -10.42 -14.86
C ASP A 49 -13.92 -10.79 -14.32
N SER A 50 -14.25 -12.06 -14.24
CA SER A 50 -15.55 -12.51 -13.75
C SER A 50 -15.78 -12.21 -12.27
N ALA A 51 -14.75 -12.38 -11.41
CA ALA A 51 -14.85 -12.05 -10.01
C ALA A 51 -15.03 -10.53 -9.79
N SER A 52 -14.38 -9.71 -10.60
CA SER A 52 -14.57 -8.25 -10.56
C SER A 52 -15.98 -7.85 -10.95
N GLU A 53 -16.56 -8.47 -11.98
CA GLU A 53 -17.94 -8.24 -12.41
C GLU A 53 -18.96 -8.69 -11.35
N GLU A 54 -18.75 -9.88 -10.77
CA GLU A 54 -19.60 -10.40 -9.69
C GLU A 54 -19.60 -9.48 -8.47
N VAL A 55 -18.39 -9.10 -7.98
CA VAL A 55 -18.25 -8.21 -6.83
C VAL A 55 -18.84 -6.83 -7.15
N LEU A 56 -18.56 -6.27 -8.32
CA LEU A 56 -19.11 -4.97 -8.73
C LEU A 56 -20.64 -5.00 -8.77
N SER A 57 -21.24 -6.08 -9.27
CA SER A 57 -22.70 -6.26 -9.30
C SER A 57 -23.31 -6.26 -7.89
N MET A 58 -22.68 -6.96 -6.95
CA MET A 58 -23.11 -6.97 -5.54
C MET A 58 -22.97 -5.59 -4.89
N VAL A 59 -21.83 -4.91 -5.13
CA VAL A 59 -21.57 -3.55 -4.61
C VAL A 59 -22.60 -2.56 -5.14
N LYS A 60 -22.95 -2.62 -6.42
CA LYS A 60 -23.98 -1.76 -7.01
C LYS A 60 -25.34 -1.89 -6.31
N GLY A 61 -25.69 -3.08 -5.82
CA GLY A 61 -26.93 -3.32 -5.11
C GLY A 61 -27.07 -2.54 -3.80
N PHE A 62 -25.97 -2.06 -3.23
CA PHE A 62 -25.95 -1.24 -2.02
C PHE A 62 -26.02 0.28 -2.28
N GLU A 63 -25.87 0.72 -3.53
CA GLU A 63 -25.81 2.15 -3.93
C GLU A 63 -24.83 2.97 -3.06
N PRO A 64 -23.57 2.51 -2.88
CA PRO A 64 -22.64 3.16 -1.95
C PRO A 64 -22.13 4.50 -2.48
N GLN A 65 -21.78 5.42 -1.58
CA GLN A 65 -21.11 6.68 -1.90
C GLN A 65 -19.59 6.61 -1.71
N LEU A 66 -19.09 5.54 -1.07
CA LEU A 66 -17.67 5.29 -0.85
C LEU A 66 -17.42 3.78 -0.86
N PHE A 67 -16.27 3.35 -1.36
CA PHE A 67 -15.87 1.96 -1.34
C PHE A 67 -14.52 1.77 -0.62
N ILE A 68 -14.44 0.75 0.24
CA ILE A 68 -13.22 0.39 0.97
C ILE A 68 -12.95 -1.10 0.78
N ALA A 69 -11.76 -1.47 0.30
CA ALA A 69 -11.31 -2.86 0.26
C ALA A 69 -10.11 -3.09 1.19
N GLY A 70 -9.99 -4.29 1.71
CA GLY A 70 -8.88 -4.66 2.59
C GLY A 70 -9.10 -4.28 4.06
N PRO A 71 -8.03 -3.96 4.82
CA PRO A 71 -6.63 -3.84 4.39
C PRO A 71 -5.94 -5.18 4.13
N ALA A 72 -5.05 -5.18 3.14
CA ALA A 72 -4.32 -6.37 2.71
C ALA A 72 -2.94 -6.54 3.36
N PHE A 73 -2.44 -5.52 4.05
CA PHE A 73 -1.10 -5.54 4.65
C PHE A 73 -0.03 -5.94 3.62
N ASN A 74 0.83 -6.93 3.92
CA ASN A 74 1.83 -7.46 2.98
C ASN A 74 1.41 -8.80 2.33
N ALA A 75 0.12 -9.16 2.36
CA ALA A 75 -0.38 -10.33 1.63
C ALA A 75 -0.51 -10.01 0.13
N GLY A 76 0.43 -10.46 -0.69
CA GLY A 76 0.58 -10.04 -2.09
C GLY A 76 -0.66 -10.32 -2.95
N ARG A 77 -1.18 -11.56 -2.94
CA ARG A 77 -2.41 -11.93 -3.67
C ARG A 77 -3.59 -11.07 -3.24
N TYR A 78 -3.77 -10.91 -1.93
CA TYR A 78 -4.85 -10.09 -1.39
C TYR A 78 -4.69 -8.61 -1.77
N GLY A 79 -3.45 -8.09 -1.76
CA GLY A 79 -3.18 -6.71 -2.20
C GLY A 79 -3.55 -6.47 -3.66
N VAL A 80 -3.20 -7.40 -4.54
CA VAL A 80 -3.58 -7.33 -5.96
C VAL A 80 -5.11 -7.38 -6.11
N ALA A 81 -5.79 -8.32 -5.45
CA ALA A 81 -7.25 -8.43 -5.49
C ALA A 81 -7.93 -7.16 -4.95
N ALA A 82 -7.50 -6.67 -3.78
CA ALA A 82 -8.06 -5.46 -3.16
C ALA A 82 -7.83 -4.21 -4.01
N GLY A 83 -6.64 -4.04 -4.58
CA GLY A 83 -6.33 -2.92 -5.47
C GLY A 83 -7.14 -2.96 -6.76
N THR A 84 -7.25 -4.13 -7.39
CA THR A 84 -8.05 -4.33 -8.61
C THR A 84 -9.50 -3.96 -8.37
N ILE A 85 -10.15 -4.55 -7.37
CA ILE A 85 -11.57 -4.27 -7.12
C ILE A 85 -11.83 -2.83 -6.69
N THR A 86 -10.91 -2.22 -5.93
CA THR A 86 -11.01 -0.80 -5.56
C THR A 86 -11.02 0.09 -6.80
N LYS A 87 -10.12 -0.20 -7.76
CA LYS A 87 -10.07 0.54 -9.02
C LYS A 87 -11.32 0.30 -9.86
N VAL A 88 -11.75 -0.94 -10.01
CA VAL A 88 -12.95 -1.32 -10.79
C VAL A 88 -14.19 -0.61 -10.26
N VAL A 89 -14.42 -0.66 -8.95
CA VAL A 89 -15.60 -0.02 -8.33
C VAL A 89 -15.53 1.50 -8.48
N LYS A 90 -14.37 2.11 -8.20
CA LYS A 90 -14.15 3.55 -8.38
C LYS A 90 -14.49 4.00 -9.80
N ASP A 91 -13.95 3.32 -10.80
CA ASP A 91 -14.11 3.72 -12.20
C ASP A 91 -15.53 3.45 -12.71
N ALA A 92 -16.15 2.33 -12.31
CA ALA A 92 -17.49 1.95 -12.75
C ALA A 92 -18.62 2.76 -12.10
N LEU A 93 -18.47 3.14 -10.84
CA LEU A 93 -19.51 3.89 -10.08
C LEU A 93 -19.19 5.38 -9.97
N ASN A 94 -17.99 5.79 -10.36
CA ASN A 94 -17.51 7.17 -10.21
C ASN A 94 -17.64 7.69 -8.77
N ILE A 95 -17.30 6.83 -7.79
CA ILE A 95 -17.29 7.15 -6.36
C ILE A 95 -15.86 7.12 -5.81
N PRO A 96 -15.58 7.82 -4.71
CA PRO A 96 -14.31 7.68 -4.01
C PRO A 96 -14.09 6.25 -3.55
N ALA A 97 -12.86 5.76 -3.65
CA ALA A 97 -12.49 4.42 -3.21
C ALA A 97 -11.06 4.38 -2.67
N LEU A 98 -10.85 3.58 -1.64
CA LEU A 98 -9.55 3.41 -1.01
C LEU A 98 -9.32 1.98 -0.53
N THR A 99 -8.05 1.67 -0.29
CA THR A 99 -7.61 0.39 0.30
C THR A 99 -6.47 0.63 1.27
N GLY A 100 -6.03 -0.40 1.99
CA GLY A 100 -4.88 -0.32 2.90
C GLY A 100 -3.88 -1.43 2.58
N MET A 101 -2.59 -1.08 2.43
CA MET A 101 -1.51 -2.02 2.13
C MET A 101 -0.20 -1.59 2.77
N TYR A 102 0.70 -2.55 2.96
CA TYR A 102 2.09 -2.26 3.26
C TYR A 102 2.80 -1.73 2.01
N VAL A 103 3.80 -0.88 2.20
CA VAL A 103 4.49 -0.18 1.08
C VAL A 103 5.15 -1.13 0.08
N GLU A 104 5.60 -2.30 0.52
CA GLU A 104 6.23 -3.33 -0.33
C GLU A 104 5.22 -4.33 -0.92
N ASN A 105 3.92 -4.20 -0.63
CA ASN A 105 2.92 -5.04 -1.25
C ASN A 105 2.85 -4.75 -2.76
N PRO A 106 2.92 -5.75 -3.64
CA PRO A 106 2.85 -5.53 -5.09
C PRO A 106 1.60 -4.77 -5.53
N GLY A 107 0.46 -5.00 -4.89
CA GLY A 107 -0.77 -4.24 -5.13
C GLY A 107 -0.62 -2.75 -4.83
N ALA A 108 0.20 -2.36 -3.85
CA ALA A 108 0.45 -0.96 -3.56
C ALA A 108 1.15 -0.26 -4.73
N ASP A 109 2.18 -0.88 -5.29
CA ASP A 109 2.90 -0.30 -6.44
C ASP A 109 2.04 -0.25 -7.71
N MET A 110 1.24 -1.28 -7.94
CA MET A 110 0.34 -1.39 -9.09
C MET A 110 -0.77 -0.33 -9.08
N PHE A 111 -1.38 -0.05 -7.92
CA PHE A 111 -2.63 0.72 -7.84
C PHE A 111 -2.53 2.09 -7.17
N LYS A 112 -1.40 2.45 -6.52
CA LYS A 112 -1.22 3.75 -5.83
C LYS A 112 -1.48 4.98 -6.69
N LYS A 113 -1.37 4.88 -8.02
CA LYS A 113 -1.67 5.98 -8.94
C LYS A 113 -3.16 6.16 -9.16
N ASP A 114 -3.91 5.08 -9.15
CA ASP A 114 -5.33 5.04 -9.50
C ASP A 114 -6.24 5.28 -8.30
N VAL A 115 -5.88 4.71 -7.13
CA VAL A 115 -6.68 4.77 -5.91
C VAL A 115 -5.84 5.21 -4.71
N TYR A 116 -6.49 5.62 -3.62
CA TYR A 116 -5.80 5.87 -2.37
C TYR A 116 -5.47 4.55 -1.67
N VAL A 117 -4.18 4.34 -1.40
CA VAL A 117 -3.67 3.18 -0.66
C VAL A 117 -3.14 3.69 0.67
N VAL A 118 -3.87 3.47 1.75
CA VAL A 118 -3.44 3.86 3.11
C VAL A 118 -2.28 2.97 3.53
N GLU A 119 -1.19 3.58 4.01
CA GLU A 119 -0.02 2.84 4.45
C GLU A 119 -0.30 2.08 5.75
N THR A 120 -0.06 0.77 5.72
CA THR A 120 -0.19 -0.12 6.86
C THR A 120 1.16 -0.72 7.26
N SER A 121 1.22 -1.41 8.41
CA SER A 121 2.34 -2.29 8.73
C SER A 121 2.37 -3.51 7.80
N ASP A 122 3.42 -4.29 7.88
CA ASP A 122 3.64 -5.52 7.10
C ASP A 122 2.65 -6.65 7.43
N SER A 123 2.06 -6.64 8.61
CA SER A 123 1.18 -7.73 9.07
C SER A 123 -0.12 -7.26 9.70
N ALA A 124 -1.09 -8.17 9.77
CA ALA A 124 -2.41 -7.94 10.37
C ALA A 124 -2.35 -7.61 11.89
N ALA A 125 -1.22 -7.85 12.56
CA ALA A 125 -1.00 -7.39 13.93
C ALA A 125 -1.13 -5.86 14.06
N GLY A 126 -0.89 -5.13 12.97
CA GLY A 126 -1.05 -3.69 12.88
C GLY A 126 -2.47 -3.18 12.65
N MET A 127 -3.49 -4.05 12.62
CA MET A 127 -4.90 -3.70 12.34
C MET A 127 -5.40 -2.53 13.17
N ARG A 128 -5.10 -2.51 14.47
CA ARG A 128 -5.53 -1.43 15.38
C ARG A 128 -4.96 -0.05 15.02
N LYS A 129 -3.84 -0.01 14.29
CA LYS A 129 -3.23 1.24 13.81
C LYS A 129 -3.70 1.60 12.39
N ALA A 130 -4.01 0.58 11.59
CA ALA A 130 -4.44 0.76 10.20
C ALA A 130 -5.87 1.29 10.09
N LEU A 131 -6.82 0.70 10.82
CA LEU A 131 -8.23 1.08 10.72
C LEU A 131 -8.53 2.54 11.03
N PRO A 132 -7.95 3.19 12.06
CA PRO A 132 -8.17 4.61 12.29
C PRO A 132 -7.66 5.51 11.16
N LYS A 133 -6.54 5.14 10.52
CA LYS A 133 -6.02 5.87 9.35
C LYS A 133 -6.95 5.73 8.15
N ILE A 134 -7.42 4.50 7.89
CA ILE A 134 -8.39 4.21 6.82
C ILE A 134 -9.67 4.98 7.06
N ALA A 135 -10.23 4.95 8.27
CA ALA A 135 -11.44 5.67 8.63
C ALA A 135 -11.29 7.19 8.45
N LYS A 136 -10.18 7.77 8.95
CA LYS A 136 -9.90 9.21 8.80
C LYS A 136 -9.95 9.64 7.33
N LEU A 137 -9.27 8.91 6.44
CA LEU A 137 -9.25 9.24 5.02
C LEU A 137 -10.60 8.96 4.36
N ALA A 138 -11.29 7.90 4.76
CA ALA A 138 -12.63 7.55 4.26
C ALA A 138 -13.65 8.65 4.55
N VAL A 139 -13.67 9.18 5.78
CA VAL A 139 -14.57 10.28 6.18
C VAL A 139 -14.31 11.52 5.32
N LYS A 140 -13.07 11.92 5.13
CA LYS A 140 -12.73 13.06 4.26
C LYS A 140 -13.19 12.84 2.82
N LEU A 141 -12.97 11.65 2.27
CA LEU A 141 -13.38 11.32 0.91
C LEU A 141 -14.92 11.31 0.77
N ALA A 142 -15.64 10.77 1.76
CA ALA A 142 -17.09 10.75 1.75
C ALA A 142 -17.68 12.16 1.81
N ASN A 143 -17.05 13.06 2.58
CA ASN A 143 -17.49 14.46 2.70
C ASN A 143 -17.03 15.35 1.54
N GLY A 144 -16.24 14.83 0.59
CA GLY A 144 -15.67 15.63 -0.50
C GLY A 144 -14.66 16.68 -0.05
N GLU A 145 -14.01 16.45 1.09
CA GLU A 145 -12.97 17.33 1.63
C GLU A 145 -11.69 17.26 0.79
N GLU A 146 -10.92 18.34 0.81
CA GLU A 146 -9.59 18.35 0.18
C GLU A 146 -8.65 17.38 0.89
N ILE A 147 -8.01 16.51 0.10
CA ILE A 147 -7.05 15.54 0.61
C ILE A 147 -5.67 16.14 0.58
N GLY A 148 -5.05 16.22 1.76
CA GLY A 148 -3.71 16.74 1.95
C GLY A 148 -2.61 15.83 1.41
N THR A 149 -1.37 16.10 1.83
CA THR A 149 -0.20 15.36 1.37
C THR A 149 -0.17 13.92 1.94
N PRO A 150 0.56 12.98 1.32
CA PRO A 150 0.74 11.63 1.86
C PRO A 150 1.23 11.62 3.32
N LYS A 151 2.09 12.56 3.67
CA LYS A 151 2.61 12.71 5.04
C LYS A 151 1.53 13.06 6.06
N ASP A 152 0.57 13.89 5.66
CA ASP A 152 -0.49 14.39 6.55
C ASP A 152 -1.65 13.39 6.68
N GLU A 153 -1.95 12.68 5.60
CA GLU A 153 -3.11 11.79 5.50
C GLU A 153 -2.78 10.31 5.68
N GLY A 154 -1.51 9.92 5.53
CA GLY A 154 -1.04 8.56 5.76
C GLY A 154 -1.31 7.57 4.62
N TYR A 155 -1.53 8.06 3.40
CA TYR A 155 -1.57 7.20 2.22
C TYR A 155 -0.20 7.11 1.54
N ILE A 156 0.04 6.04 0.79
CA ILE A 156 1.26 5.83 0.01
C ILE A 156 1.33 6.85 -1.12
N ALA A 157 2.47 7.52 -1.27
CA ALA A 157 2.65 8.55 -2.28
C ALA A 157 2.32 8.02 -3.69
N ARG A 158 1.41 8.69 -4.37
CA ARG A 158 0.83 8.28 -5.65
C ARG A 158 1.78 8.46 -6.85
N GLY A 159 2.95 9.07 -6.64
CA GLY A 159 3.89 9.35 -7.72
C GLY A 159 3.43 10.45 -8.69
N ILE A 160 2.38 11.19 -8.34
CA ILE A 160 1.92 12.35 -9.11
C ILE A 160 2.90 13.48 -8.83
N ARG A 161 3.56 13.96 -9.89
CA ARG A 161 4.48 15.09 -9.80
C ARG A 161 3.74 16.35 -10.21
N VAL A 162 3.78 17.35 -9.32
CA VAL A 162 3.29 18.69 -9.60
C VAL A 162 4.45 19.67 -9.52
N ASN A 163 4.43 20.71 -10.35
CA ASN A 163 5.40 21.79 -10.23
C ASN A 163 5.05 22.60 -8.98
N TYR A 164 6.07 22.76 -8.13
CA TYR A 164 5.96 23.58 -6.92
C TYR A 164 7.00 24.70 -6.99
N PHE A 165 6.55 25.93 -6.87
CA PHE A 165 7.40 27.11 -6.84
C PHE A 165 7.54 27.58 -5.39
N HIS A 166 8.74 27.37 -4.83
CA HIS A 166 9.06 27.83 -3.50
C HIS A 166 9.46 29.33 -3.55
N GLU A 167 9.15 30.10 -2.49
CA GLU A 167 9.51 31.51 -2.40
C GLU A 167 11.03 31.74 -2.50
N ASP A 168 11.80 30.90 -1.78
CA ASP A 168 13.26 30.93 -1.82
C ASP A 168 13.79 30.04 -2.94
N ARG A 169 14.82 30.52 -3.64
CA ARG A 169 15.55 29.72 -4.63
C ARG A 169 16.23 28.51 -3.99
N GLY A 170 16.33 27.38 -4.70
CA GLY A 170 17.00 26.17 -4.21
C GLY A 170 18.44 26.41 -3.75
N SER A 171 19.19 27.28 -4.44
CA SER A 171 20.55 27.68 -4.03
C SER A 171 20.57 28.34 -2.65
N LYS A 172 19.61 29.25 -2.34
CA LYS A 172 19.52 29.87 -1.02
C LYS A 172 19.24 28.83 0.06
N ARG A 173 18.25 27.97 -0.15
CA ARG A 173 17.90 26.90 0.79
C ARG A 173 19.07 25.95 1.08
N ALA A 174 19.83 25.57 0.03
CA ALA A 174 21.02 24.74 0.17
C ALA A 174 22.12 25.43 0.99
N VAL A 175 22.37 26.73 0.77
CA VAL A 175 23.35 27.50 1.54
C VAL A 175 22.88 27.66 2.99
N ASP A 176 21.61 27.95 3.25
CA ASP A 176 21.06 28.07 4.60
C ASP A 176 21.20 26.76 5.39
N MET A 177 20.92 25.62 4.75
CA MET A 177 21.14 24.29 5.34
C MET A 177 22.62 24.05 5.65
N LEU A 178 23.53 24.37 4.73
CA LEU A 178 24.96 24.25 4.92
C LEU A 178 25.47 25.11 6.08
N VAL A 179 25.02 26.34 6.18
CA VAL A 179 25.36 27.24 7.28
C VAL A 179 24.92 26.68 8.63
N LYS A 180 23.69 26.17 8.75
CA LYS A 180 23.22 25.48 9.95
C LYS A 180 24.11 24.28 10.30
N LYS A 181 24.45 23.46 9.31
CA LYS A 181 25.35 22.32 9.51
C LYS A 181 26.73 22.71 10.04
N ILE A 182 27.32 23.77 9.48
CA ILE A 182 28.63 24.30 9.91
C ILE A 182 28.57 24.83 11.35
N LYS A 183 27.47 25.48 11.72
CA LYS A 183 27.25 26.01 13.06
C LYS A 183 26.87 24.95 14.10
N GLY A 184 26.62 23.70 13.70
CA GLY A 184 26.12 22.65 14.58
C GLY A 184 24.67 22.82 14.99
N GLU A 185 23.89 23.64 14.27
CA GLU A 185 22.48 23.86 14.47
C GLU A 185 21.65 22.71 13.90
N PRO A 186 20.47 22.36 14.45
CA PRO A 186 19.56 21.39 13.84
C PRO A 186 19.17 21.81 12.42
N PHE A 187 19.22 20.88 11.49
CA PHE A 187 18.76 21.08 10.12
C PHE A 187 18.11 19.81 9.58
N GLU A 188 17.19 19.98 8.64
CA GLU A 188 16.58 18.88 7.89
C GLU A 188 16.99 18.98 6.43
N THR A 189 17.18 17.84 5.78
CA THR A 189 17.36 17.76 4.34
C THR A 189 15.99 17.80 3.66
N GLU A 190 15.85 18.53 2.55
CA GLU A 190 14.59 18.57 1.79
C GLU A 190 14.17 17.21 1.23
N TYR A 191 15.15 16.35 1.01
CA TYR A 191 14.95 14.97 0.61
C TYR A 191 15.43 14.04 1.73
N PRO A 192 14.61 13.09 2.19
CA PRO A 192 15.01 12.17 3.23
C PRO A 192 16.19 11.33 2.73
N MET A 193 17.28 11.37 3.49
CA MET A 193 18.45 10.54 3.20
C MET A 193 18.17 9.10 3.63
N PRO A 194 18.52 8.11 2.80
CA PRO A 194 18.41 6.72 3.20
C PRO A 194 19.32 6.44 4.39
N ASN A 195 18.80 5.69 5.36
CA ASN A 195 19.57 5.25 6.50
C ASN A 195 20.03 3.81 6.24
N PHE A 196 21.30 3.65 5.97
CA PHE A 196 21.90 2.33 5.71
C PHE A 196 22.57 1.79 6.98
N ASP A 197 22.47 0.48 7.18
CA ASP A 197 23.25 -0.19 8.20
C ASP A 197 24.75 -0.02 7.93
N ARG A 198 25.47 0.37 8.96
CA ARG A 198 26.90 0.54 8.87
C ARG A 198 27.57 -0.82 9.09
N VAL A 199 28.24 -1.31 8.06
CA VAL A 199 29.04 -2.53 8.12
C VAL A 199 30.52 -2.14 8.13
N ASP A 200 31.25 -2.64 9.14
CA ASP A 200 32.67 -2.40 9.18
C ASP A 200 33.37 -3.09 8.00
N PRO A 201 34.30 -2.41 7.31
CA PRO A 201 35.01 -3.01 6.19
C PRO A 201 35.84 -4.21 6.65
N SER A 202 35.78 -5.29 5.87
CA SER A 202 36.62 -6.47 6.11
C SER A 202 38.10 -6.13 5.99
N LYS A 203 38.94 -6.91 6.69
CA LYS A 203 40.41 -6.77 6.55
C LYS A 203 40.85 -7.00 5.09
N ALA A 204 41.83 -6.25 4.65
CA ALA A 204 42.38 -6.40 3.29
C ALA A 204 42.88 -7.82 3.05
N VAL A 205 42.55 -8.38 1.90
CA VAL A 205 43.04 -9.70 1.48
C VAL A 205 44.52 -9.56 1.05
N LYS A 206 45.39 -10.28 1.70
CA LYS A 206 46.85 -10.22 1.43
C LYS A 206 47.29 -11.08 0.26
N ASP A 207 46.59 -12.19 -0.01
CA ASP A 207 46.96 -13.17 -1.01
C ASP A 207 45.69 -13.80 -1.59
N LEU A 208 45.29 -13.41 -2.81
CA LEU A 208 44.11 -13.92 -3.48
C LEU A 208 44.19 -15.40 -3.83
N SER A 209 45.42 -15.95 -4.00
CA SER A 209 45.58 -17.38 -4.32
C SER A 209 45.16 -18.32 -3.21
N LYS A 210 45.11 -17.81 -1.98
CA LYS A 210 44.71 -18.53 -0.78
C LYS A 210 43.30 -18.27 -0.30
N CYS A 211 42.53 -17.51 -1.05
CA CYS A 211 41.17 -17.10 -0.69
C CYS A 211 40.10 -17.95 -1.35
N LYS A 212 39.03 -18.18 -0.63
CA LYS A 212 37.75 -18.62 -1.22
C LYS A 212 36.91 -17.39 -1.51
N ILE A 213 36.47 -17.25 -2.75
CA ILE A 213 35.60 -16.16 -3.17
C ILE A 213 34.18 -16.71 -3.24
N ALA A 214 33.26 -16.08 -2.51
CA ALA A 214 31.84 -16.32 -2.64
C ALA A 214 31.23 -15.19 -3.47
N LEU A 215 30.56 -15.55 -4.56
CA LEU A 215 29.75 -14.61 -5.33
C LEU A 215 28.33 -14.68 -4.78
N VAL A 216 27.86 -13.58 -4.23
CA VAL A 216 26.51 -13.47 -3.68
C VAL A 216 25.69 -12.54 -4.58
N THR A 217 24.52 -12.99 -5.00
CA THR A 217 23.61 -12.24 -5.82
C THR A 217 22.19 -12.33 -5.28
N SER A 218 21.39 -11.30 -5.50
CA SER A 218 19.96 -11.28 -5.21
C SER A 218 19.13 -11.98 -6.31
N GLY A 219 19.76 -12.40 -7.39
CA GLY A 219 19.10 -13.14 -8.48
C GLY A 219 18.86 -14.62 -8.13
N GLY A 220 17.93 -15.26 -8.83
CA GLY A 220 17.71 -16.69 -8.72
C GLY A 220 18.93 -17.49 -9.18
N ILE A 221 19.16 -18.65 -8.56
CA ILE A 221 20.18 -19.60 -8.99
C ILE A 221 19.48 -20.64 -9.86
N VAL A 222 19.90 -20.73 -11.12
CA VAL A 222 19.37 -21.72 -12.06
C VAL A 222 20.43 -22.81 -12.26
N PRO A 223 20.10 -24.10 -12.08
CA PRO A 223 21.04 -25.18 -12.38
C PRO A 223 21.46 -25.18 -13.87
N LYS A 224 22.68 -25.59 -14.11
CA LYS A 224 23.20 -25.68 -15.49
C LYS A 224 22.26 -26.51 -16.35
N GLY A 225 21.84 -25.97 -17.49
CA GLY A 225 20.88 -26.61 -18.40
C GLY A 225 19.42 -26.27 -18.11
N ASN A 226 19.14 -25.55 -17.04
CA ASN A 226 17.77 -25.13 -16.67
C ASN A 226 16.70 -26.23 -16.81
N PRO A 227 16.85 -27.38 -16.15
CA PRO A 227 15.96 -28.53 -16.36
C PRO A 227 14.51 -28.25 -16.00
N ASP A 228 14.32 -27.32 -15.02
CA ASP A 228 12.99 -26.92 -14.51
C ASP A 228 12.39 -25.72 -15.26
N ARG A 229 13.09 -25.21 -16.29
CA ARG A 229 12.66 -24.08 -17.13
C ARG A 229 12.26 -22.85 -16.28
N ILE A 230 13.05 -22.52 -15.28
CA ILE A 230 12.88 -21.33 -14.42
C ILE A 230 13.19 -20.09 -15.28
N GLU A 231 12.25 -19.12 -15.32
CA GLU A 231 12.38 -17.83 -15.98
C GLU A 231 12.73 -16.73 -14.98
#